data_79753ae708835432caf4e2b1d425ebef
#
_entry.id   79753ae708835432caf4e2b1d425ebef
#
_cell.length_a   1.000
_cell.length_b   1.000
_cell.length_c   1.000
_cell.angle_alpha   90.00
_cell.angle_beta   90.00
_cell.angle_gamma   90.00
#
_symmetry.space_group_name_H-M   'P 1'
#
loop_
_entity.id
_entity.type
_entity.pdbx_description
1 polymer ?
#
loop_
_entity_poly.entity_id
_entity_poly.type
_entity_poly.pdbx_seq_one_letter_code
_entity_poly.pdbx_strand_id
1 'polypeptide(L)'
;MKYNYKITIDNYKPTVLDFFKSFYLGNEKLKALKNHIWINDLPCDMTSELELDDVLTIDDQKGLDIKPLNVRIDILYEDDNLLIINKPCYCHIHSDGNKNTENTLANMVAAYYVRKGLDMPVRYIHRLDYETTGI
;
A
#
# COMPACT_ATOMS: atom_id res chain seq x y z
N MET A 1 7.13 -0.37 -0.80
CA MET A 1 7.24 -1.18 0.44
C MET A 1 7.38 -2.64 0.08
N LYS A 2 8.33 -3.32 0.68
CA LYS A 2 8.60 -4.74 0.42
C LYS A 2 7.89 -5.62 1.43
N TYR A 3 7.24 -6.66 0.93
CA TYR A 3 6.60 -7.71 1.73
C TYR A 3 7.28 -9.04 1.43
N ASN A 4 7.57 -9.80 2.47
CA ASN A 4 8.19 -11.11 2.36
C ASN A 4 7.21 -12.19 2.83
N TYR A 5 6.99 -13.19 1.99
CA TYR A 5 6.13 -14.34 2.28
C TYR A 5 6.97 -15.61 2.22
N LYS A 6 7.14 -16.25 3.37
CA LYS A 6 7.75 -17.57 3.40
C LYS A 6 6.72 -18.61 2.93
N ILE A 7 7.11 -19.45 1.99
CA ILE A 7 6.24 -20.50 1.46
C ILE A 7 6.29 -21.72 2.40
N THR A 8 5.15 -22.02 2.98
CA THR A 8 4.95 -23.12 3.93
C THR A 8 3.92 -24.10 3.38
N ILE A 9 3.73 -25.23 4.04
CA ILE A 9 2.69 -26.22 3.68
C ILE A 9 1.30 -25.56 3.63
N ASP A 10 1.03 -24.61 4.53
CA ASP A 10 -0.30 -23.97 4.65
C ASP A 10 -0.62 -22.98 3.51
N ASN A 11 0.39 -22.35 2.93
CA ASN A 11 0.21 -21.33 1.89
C ASN A 11 0.79 -21.72 0.53
N TYR A 12 1.33 -22.92 0.39
CA TYR A 12 1.94 -23.40 -0.86
C TYR A 12 0.97 -23.35 -2.03
N LYS A 13 1.45 -22.82 -3.15
CA LYS A 13 0.83 -22.89 -4.48
C LYS A 13 1.90 -23.21 -5.52
N PRO A 14 1.55 -23.86 -6.65
CA PRO A 14 2.54 -24.29 -7.66
C PRO A 14 3.32 -23.15 -8.28
N THR A 15 2.68 -22.02 -8.52
CA THR A 15 3.29 -20.85 -9.18
C THR A 15 3.03 -19.56 -8.40
N VAL A 16 3.82 -18.55 -8.71
CA VAL A 16 3.63 -17.19 -8.19
C VAL A 16 2.24 -16.65 -8.53
N LEU A 17 1.75 -16.89 -9.73
CA LEU A 17 0.41 -16.48 -10.15
C LEU A 17 -0.67 -17.14 -9.30
N ASP A 18 -0.57 -18.44 -9.06
CA ASP A 18 -1.53 -19.17 -8.22
C ASP A 18 -1.51 -18.66 -6.78
N PHE A 19 -0.33 -18.35 -6.26
CA PHE A 19 -0.18 -17.73 -4.94
C PHE A 19 -0.93 -16.40 -4.85
N PHE A 20 -0.74 -15.50 -5.80
CA PHE A 20 -1.44 -14.21 -5.81
C PHE A 20 -2.94 -14.33 -6.05
N LYS A 21 -3.39 -15.27 -6.88
CA LYS A 21 -4.82 -15.54 -7.07
C LYS A 21 -5.51 -15.99 -5.79
N SER A 22 -4.80 -16.68 -4.91
CA SER A 22 -5.35 -17.09 -3.60
C SER A 22 -5.72 -15.90 -2.69
N PHE A 23 -5.15 -14.72 -2.95
CA PHE A 23 -5.50 -13.47 -2.27
C PHE A 23 -6.57 -12.64 -3.02
N TYR A 24 -7.20 -13.19 -4.04
CA TYR A 24 -8.22 -12.51 -4.86
C TYR A 24 -7.75 -11.20 -5.50
N LEU A 25 -6.47 -11.13 -5.87
CA LEU A 25 -5.92 -9.95 -6.55
C LEU A 25 -6.46 -9.85 -7.98
N GLY A 26 -6.99 -8.68 -8.33
CA GLY A 26 -7.44 -8.40 -9.68
C GLY A 26 -6.30 -8.27 -10.69
N ASN A 27 -6.61 -8.45 -11.98
CA ASN A 27 -5.64 -8.44 -13.07
C ASN A 27 -4.78 -7.16 -13.14
N GLU A 28 -5.33 -6.00 -12.80
CA GLU A 28 -4.59 -4.75 -12.79
C GLU A 28 -3.49 -4.74 -11.72
N LYS A 29 -3.79 -5.26 -10.52
CA LYS A 29 -2.79 -5.41 -9.46
C LYS A 29 -1.70 -6.40 -9.85
N LEU A 30 -2.07 -7.52 -10.48
CA LEU A 30 -1.09 -8.50 -10.97
C LEU A 30 -0.16 -7.90 -12.03
N LYS A 31 -0.69 -7.09 -12.94
CA LYS A 31 0.12 -6.36 -13.93
C LYS A 31 1.06 -5.35 -13.27
N ALA A 32 0.60 -4.65 -12.23
CA ALA A 32 1.42 -3.68 -11.52
C ALA A 32 2.58 -4.32 -10.75
N LEU A 33 2.45 -5.57 -10.33
CA LEU A 33 3.52 -6.32 -9.66
C LEU A 33 4.56 -6.91 -10.61
N LYS A 34 4.30 -6.90 -11.91
CA LYS A 34 5.26 -7.37 -12.92
C LYS A 34 6.60 -6.63 -12.76
N ASN A 35 7.70 -7.35 -12.73
CA ASN A 35 9.06 -6.85 -12.47
C ASN A 35 9.32 -6.32 -11.04
N HIS A 36 8.39 -6.52 -10.10
CA HIS A 36 8.53 -6.13 -8.69
C HIS A 36 8.36 -7.32 -7.75
N ILE A 37 8.79 -8.48 -8.19
CA ILE A 37 8.72 -9.75 -7.46
C ILE A 37 10.03 -10.52 -7.54
N TRP A 38 10.39 -11.16 -6.45
CA TRP A 38 11.61 -11.98 -6.31
C TRP A 38 11.32 -13.26 -5.54
N ILE A 39 12.01 -14.33 -5.88
CA ILE A 39 12.08 -15.56 -5.09
C ILE A 39 13.52 -15.69 -4.61
N ASN A 40 13.71 -15.78 -3.28
CA ASN A 40 15.03 -15.89 -2.65
C ASN A 40 16.01 -14.82 -3.17
N ASP A 41 15.53 -13.56 -3.25
CA ASP A 41 16.27 -12.39 -3.76
C ASP A 41 16.62 -12.40 -5.27
N LEU A 42 16.15 -13.38 -6.02
CA LEU A 42 16.29 -13.44 -7.46
C LEU A 42 15.01 -12.98 -8.18
N PRO A 43 15.11 -12.08 -9.16
CA PRO A 43 13.94 -11.65 -9.93
C PRO A 43 13.19 -12.84 -10.51
N CYS A 44 11.88 -12.80 -10.42
CA CYS A 44 11.01 -13.85 -10.97
C CYS A 44 9.80 -13.24 -11.68
N ASP A 45 8.96 -14.08 -12.25
CA ASP A 45 7.71 -13.68 -12.90
C ASP A 45 6.51 -14.49 -12.37
N MET A 46 5.32 -14.20 -12.94
CA MET A 46 4.08 -14.86 -12.51
C MET A 46 4.05 -16.36 -12.82
N THR A 47 4.86 -16.83 -13.80
CA THR A 47 4.94 -18.24 -14.21
C THR A 47 5.97 -19.02 -13.39
N SER A 48 6.79 -18.35 -12.60
CA SER A 48 7.82 -18.99 -11.78
C SER A 48 7.21 -19.98 -10.80
N GLU A 49 7.83 -21.13 -10.67
CA GLU A 49 7.41 -22.19 -9.72
C GLU A 49 7.87 -21.83 -8.31
N LEU A 50 7.06 -22.18 -7.32
CA LEU A 50 7.34 -22.02 -5.91
C LEU A 50 7.63 -23.37 -5.28
N GLU A 51 8.61 -23.40 -4.39
CA GLU A 51 8.95 -24.55 -3.57
C GLU A 51 8.73 -24.22 -2.09
N LEU A 52 8.63 -25.26 -1.25
CA LEU A 52 8.58 -25.08 0.20
C LEU A 52 9.87 -24.39 0.67
N ASP A 53 9.73 -23.51 1.66
CA ASP A 53 10.79 -22.68 2.24
C ASP A 53 11.30 -21.53 1.36
N ASP A 54 10.80 -21.39 0.14
CA ASP A 54 11.06 -20.18 -0.65
C ASP A 54 10.56 -18.92 0.07
N VAL A 55 11.26 -17.81 -0.15
CA VAL A 55 10.82 -16.48 0.28
C VAL A 55 10.41 -15.68 -0.95
N LEU A 56 9.12 -15.48 -1.12
CA LEU A 56 8.55 -14.62 -2.14
C LEU A 56 8.54 -13.18 -1.64
N THR A 57 9.28 -12.31 -2.29
CA THR A 57 9.33 -10.87 -1.99
C THR A 57 8.55 -10.08 -3.03
N ILE A 58 7.76 -9.15 -2.58
CA ILE A 58 6.95 -8.24 -3.39
C ILE A 58 7.30 -6.81 -3.01
N ASP A 59 7.58 -5.97 -4.00
CA ASP A 59 7.71 -4.54 -3.81
C ASP A 59 6.48 -3.81 -4.36
N ASP A 60 5.57 -3.45 -3.47
CA ASP A 60 4.42 -2.65 -3.84
C ASP A 60 4.82 -1.17 -3.90
N GLN A 61 5.01 -0.68 -5.11
CA GLN A 61 5.40 0.71 -5.40
C GLN A 61 4.26 1.73 -5.16
N LYS A 62 3.06 1.27 -4.83
CA LYS A 62 1.92 2.16 -4.65
C LYS A 62 2.07 3.05 -3.40
N GLY A 63 1.89 4.34 -3.60
CA GLY A 63 1.85 5.33 -2.54
C GLY A 63 3.20 5.97 -2.20
N LEU A 64 4.28 5.62 -2.91
CA LEU A 64 5.59 6.24 -2.73
C LEU A 64 5.73 7.59 -3.46
N ASP A 65 4.86 7.87 -4.41
CA ASP A 65 4.83 9.09 -5.22
C ASP A 65 3.91 10.19 -4.67
N ILE A 66 3.32 9.98 -3.49
CA ILE A 66 2.51 10.98 -2.81
C ILE A 66 3.43 12.03 -2.19
N LYS A 67 3.36 13.27 -2.71
CA LYS A 67 4.16 14.38 -2.20
C LYS A 67 3.72 14.76 -0.78
N PRO A 68 4.66 14.83 0.17
CA PRO A 68 4.34 15.28 1.53
C PRO A 68 3.84 16.73 1.53
N LEU A 69 2.73 16.98 2.22
CA LEU A 69 2.22 18.32 2.52
C LEU A 69 2.32 18.56 4.03
N ASN A 70 3.17 19.47 4.45
CA ASN A 70 3.41 19.74 5.87
C ASN A 70 2.27 20.54 6.51
N VAL A 71 1.15 19.87 6.71
CA VAL A 71 -0.03 20.38 7.42
C VAL A 71 -0.31 19.43 8.58
N ARG A 72 -0.67 19.99 9.74
CA ARG A 72 -1.03 19.21 10.92
C ARG A 72 -2.33 18.44 10.67
N ILE A 73 -2.35 17.16 11.04
CA ILE A 73 -3.53 16.31 11.03
C ILE A 73 -4.04 16.08 12.45
N ASP A 74 -5.34 15.90 12.57
CA ASP A 74 -6.01 15.61 13.84
C ASP A 74 -6.10 14.09 14.03
N ILE A 75 -5.17 13.53 14.82
CA ILE A 75 -5.07 12.10 15.08
C ILE A 75 -5.92 11.75 16.30
N LEU A 76 -6.89 10.85 16.12
CA LEU A 76 -7.75 10.35 17.18
C LEU A 76 -7.19 9.08 17.82
N TYR A 77 -6.52 8.23 17.05
CA TYR A 77 -5.91 6.99 17.49
C TYR A 77 -4.76 6.58 16.56
N GLU A 78 -3.74 5.97 17.12
CA GLU A 78 -2.63 5.40 16.36
C GLU A 78 -2.03 4.20 17.09
N ASP A 79 -1.74 3.15 16.33
CA ASP A 79 -0.91 2.02 16.74
C ASP A 79 -0.02 1.56 15.57
N ASP A 80 0.63 0.41 15.69
CA ASP A 80 1.53 -0.12 14.65
C ASP A 80 0.82 -0.50 13.34
N ASN A 81 -0.50 -0.64 13.35
CA ASN A 81 -1.28 -1.14 12.22
C ASN A 81 -2.32 -0.16 11.70
N LEU A 82 -2.71 0.82 12.50
CA LEU A 82 -3.87 1.68 12.23
C LEU A 82 -3.63 3.12 12.66
N LEU A 83 -4.01 4.04 11.78
CA LEU A 83 -4.08 5.48 12.03
C LEU A 83 -5.51 5.97 11.80
N ILE A 84 -6.14 6.52 12.84
CA ILE A 84 -7.48 7.09 12.76
C ILE A 84 -7.37 8.62 12.86
N ILE A 85 -7.90 9.29 11.84
CA ILE A 85 -7.81 10.74 11.67
C ILE A 85 -9.22 11.33 11.63
N ASN A 86 -9.41 12.46 12.32
CA ASN A 86 -10.57 13.31 12.12
C ASN A 86 -10.34 14.19 10.89
N LYS A 87 -10.97 13.84 9.77
CA LYS A 87 -10.82 14.58 8.52
C LYS A 87 -11.43 15.98 8.62
N PRO A 88 -10.68 17.04 8.25
CA PRO A 88 -11.25 18.37 8.17
C PRO A 88 -12.24 18.50 7.02
N CYS A 89 -13.15 19.48 7.13
CA CYS A 89 -14.02 19.89 6.04
C CYS A 89 -13.19 20.48 4.89
N TYR A 90 -13.72 20.42 3.66
CA TYR A 90 -13.09 20.95 2.44
C TYR A 90 -11.70 20.32 2.16
N CYS A 91 -11.60 19.03 2.37
CA CYS A 91 -10.40 18.26 2.13
C CYS A 91 -10.71 16.94 1.43
N HIS A 92 -10.10 16.69 0.28
CA HIS A 92 -10.14 15.38 -0.37
C HIS A 92 -9.25 14.38 0.37
N ILE A 93 -9.64 13.12 0.40
CA ILE A 93 -8.80 12.06 0.97
C ILE A 93 -7.60 11.78 0.09
N HIS A 94 -7.82 11.61 -1.21
CA HIS A 94 -6.78 11.34 -2.20
C HIS A 94 -7.06 12.10 -3.49
N SER A 95 -6.03 12.18 -4.36
CA SER A 95 -6.20 12.75 -5.69
C SER A 95 -7.21 11.95 -6.52
N ASP A 96 -8.04 12.66 -7.26
CA ASP A 96 -8.97 12.09 -8.23
C ASP A 96 -8.37 11.87 -9.64
N GLY A 97 -7.04 12.09 -9.76
CA GLY A 97 -6.32 12.03 -11.03
C GLY A 97 -6.36 13.33 -11.85
N ASN A 98 -7.10 14.35 -11.37
CA ASN A 98 -7.20 15.67 -11.94
C ASN A 98 -6.40 16.72 -11.13
N LYS A 99 -6.63 17.98 -11.30
CA LYS A 99 -5.80 19.14 -10.99
C LYS A 99 -5.33 19.38 -9.54
N ASN A 100 -5.79 18.64 -8.52
CA ASN A 100 -5.44 18.90 -7.10
C ASN A 100 -4.81 17.68 -6.43
N THR A 101 -3.63 17.29 -6.88
CA THR A 101 -2.92 16.12 -6.38
C THR A 101 -2.11 16.38 -5.10
N GLU A 102 -2.00 17.62 -4.64
CA GLU A 102 -1.04 18.03 -3.61
C GLU A 102 -1.68 18.51 -2.30
N ASN A 103 -2.99 18.74 -2.27
CA ASN A 103 -3.74 19.25 -1.09
C ASN A 103 -4.74 18.23 -0.55
N THR A 104 -4.37 16.96 -0.51
CA THR A 104 -5.24 15.91 -0.01
C THR A 104 -4.83 15.46 1.39
N LEU A 105 -5.72 14.78 2.10
CA LEU A 105 -5.38 14.15 3.37
C LEU A 105 -4.21 13.17 3.21
N ALA A 106 -4.14 12.48 2.08
CA ALA A 106 -3.00 11.61 1.74
C ALA A 106 -1.66 12.31 1.78
N ASN A 107 -1.58 13.51 1.21
CA ASN A 107 -0.37 14.32 1.22
C ASN A 107 0.03 14.74 2.65
N MET A 108 -0.96 15.05 3.48
CA MET A 108 -0.75 15.38 4.90
C MET A 108 -0.28 14.17 5.70
N VAL A 109 -0.86 12.99 5.48
CA VAL A 109 -0.42 11.73 6.12
C VAL A 109 0.99 11.34 5.65
N ALA A 110 1.30 11.52 4.38
CA ALA A 110 2.65 11.28 3.86
C ALA A 110 3.69 12.15 4.59
N ALA A 111 3.41 13.43 4.82
CA ALA A 111 4.27 14.31 5.61
C ALA A 111 4.38 13.86 7.07
N TYR A 112 3.29 13.39 7.66
CA TYR A 112 3.31 12.84 9.02
C TYR A 112 4.21 11.60 9.12
N TYR A 113 4.14 10.68 8.16
CA TYR A 113 5.00 9.52 8.10
C TYR A 113 6.48 9.90 7.97
N VAL A 114 6.80 10.87 7.11
CA VAL A 114 8.17 11.40 6.99
C VAL A 114 8.68 11.95 8.32
N ARG A 115 7.88 12.75 9.03
CA ARG A 115 8.25 13.28 10.35
C ARG A 115 8.49 12.19 11.40
N LYS A 116 7.76 11.09 11.32
CA LYS A 116 7.95 9.92 12.20
C LYS A 116 9.05 8.98 11.77
N GLY A 117 9.68 9.21 10.63
CA GLY A 117 10.69 8.30 10.08
C GLY A 117 10.10 6.98 9.56
N LEU A 118 8.82 6.97 9.20
CA LEU A 118 8.14 5.80 8.66
C LEU A 118 8.25 5.77 7.14
N ASP A 119 8.82 4.71 6.61
CA ASP A 119 8.90 4.43 5.17
C ASP A 119 7.78 3.46 4.77
N MET A 120 6.58 3.99 4.64
CA MET A 120 5.40 3.20 4.32
C MET A 120 4.43 3.99 3.45
N PRO A 121 3.70 3.33 2.53
CA PRO A 121 2.71 3.98 1.70
C PRO A 121 1.47 4.35 2.52
N VAL A 122 0.81 5.44 2.11
CA VAL A 122 -0.50 5.81 2.65
C VAL A 122 -1.56 4.90 2.06
N ARG A 123 -2.35 4.24 2.92
CA ARG A 123 -3.44 3.34 2.52
C ARG A 123 -4.72 3.69 3.24
N TYR A 124 -5.81 3.74 2.50
CA TYR A 124 -7.15 4.03 3.05
C TYR A 124 -7.98 2.76 3.14
N ILE A 125 -8.80 2.70 4.19
CA ILE A 125 -9.80 1.67 4.36
C ILE A 125 -11.09 2.09 3.63
N HIS A 126 -11.46 3.38 3.73
CA HIS A 126 -12.62 3.99 3.10
C HIS A 126 -12.35 5.46 2.78
N ARG A 127 -13.35 6.17 2.27
CA ARG A 127 -13.27 7.61 1.97
C ARG A 127 -14.46 8.37 2.54
N LEU A 128 -14.25 9.66 2.78
CA LEU A 128 -15.30 10.64 3.04
C LEU A 128 -15.27 11.70 1.94
N ASP A 129 -16.42 12.32 1.68
CA ASP A 129 -16.54 13.36 0.68
C ASP A 129 -15.80 14.65 1.10
N TYR A 130 -15.56 15.54 0.13
CA TYR A 130 -14.82 16.78 0.29
C TYR A 130 -15.36 17.66 1.44
N GLU A 131 -16.67 17.81 1.53
CA GLU A 131 -17.36 18.63 2.53
C GLU A 131 -17.64 17.87 3.85
N THR A 132 -17.39 16.57 3.89
CA THR A 132 -17.68 15.73 5.05
C THR A 132 -16.51 15.72 6.02
N THR A 133 -16.79 15.92 7.31
CA THR A 133 -15.85 15.74 8.42
C THR A 133 -16.03 14.39 9.10
N GLY A 134 -15.06 13.99 9.89
CA GLY A 134 -15.11 12.77 10.70
C GLY A 134 -14.08 11.73 10.34
N ILE A 135 -14.39 10.49 10.69
CA ILE A 135 -13.50 9.31 10.56
C ILE A 135 -13.79 8.57 9.27
#